data_fecb1f354d679cd642528a00df892b6e
#
_entry.id   fecb1f354d679cd642528a00df892b6e
#
_cell.length_a   1.000
_cell.length_b   1.000
_cell.length_c   1.000
_cell.angle_alpha   90.00
_cell.angle_beta   90.00
_cell.angle_gamma   90.00
#
_symmetry.space_group_name_H-M   'P 1'
#
loop_
_entity.id
_entity.type
_entity.pdbx_description
1 polymer ?
#
loop_
_entity_poly.entity_id
_entity_poly.type
_entity_poly.pdbx_seq_one_letter_code
_entity_poly.pdbx_strand_id
1 'polypeptide(L)'
;LYFSPIIAGYHFSETSHMALSFNVWAPTGKYNANDMANPSLNNWTFIPQVAYTKIFPESGFQLDTVAGIQFYTRNNATDYRNAPLFSMDVMGRKMFSNGVSAGLILGTIQQLGSDSGPTADRLNGFKGRDWALGPIVTYDRKLADKRSLSLGLRWVPTISSTNRLDSSSTVMATATLVF
;
A
#
# COMPACT_ATOMS: atom_id res chain seq x y z
N LEU A 1 -4.66 8.52 -14.19
CA LEU A 1 -4.51 7.15 -14.68
C LEU A 1 -3.44 6.42 -13.85
N TYR A 2 -3.78 5.20 -13.39
CA TYR A 2 -2.84 4.29 -12.74
C TYR A 2 -2.67 3.03 -13.61
N PHE A 3 -1.45 2.56 -13.76
CA PHE A 3 -1.16 1.34 -14.51
C PHE A 3 0.16 0.71 -14.04
N SER A 4 0.31 -0.59 -14.28
CA SER A 4 1.50 -1.37 -13.94
C SER A 4 2.09 -1.97 -15.21
N PRO A 5 3.07 -1.33 -15.85
CA PRO A 5 3.65 -1.82 -17.10
C PRO A 5 4.43 -3.12 -16.94
N ILE A 6 4.92 -3.40 -15.73
CA ILE A 6 5.70 -4.61 -15.43
C ILE A 6 5.19 -5.22 -14.15
N ILE A 7 4.84 -6.50 -14.21
CA ILE A 7 4.58 -7.36 -13.05
C ILE A 7 5.27 -8.69 -13.35
N ALA A 8 6.20 -9.10 -12.47
CA ALA A 8 6.93 -10.35 -12.57
C ALA A 8 6.74 -11.16 -11.29
N GLY A 9 6.18 -12.36 -11.42
CA GLY A 9 6.03 -13.32 -10.32
C GLY A 9 7.15 -14.35 -10.32
N TYR A 10 7.62 -14.71 -9.14
CA TYR A 10 8.63 -15.73 -8.94
C TYR A 10 8.23 -16.67 -7.80
N HIS A 11 8.30 -17.98 -8.07
CA HIS A 11 7.99 -19.02 -7.12
C HIS A 11 9.28 -19.74 -6.70
N PHE A 12 9.75 -19.48 -5.48
CA PHE A 12 10.94 -20.18 -4.93
C PHE A 12 10.61 -21.61 -4.53
N SER A 13 9.38 -21.85 -4.08
CA SER A 13 8.82 -23.13 -3.69
C SER A 13 7.30 -23.07 -3.70
N GLU A 14 6.62 -24.17 -3.39
CA GLU A 14 5.15 -24.21 -3.19
C GLU A 14 4.65 -23.30 -2.05
N THR A 15 5.54 -22.89 -1.16
CA THR A 15 5.21 -22.11 0.03
C THR A 15 5.89 -20.73 0.08
N SER A 16 6.64 -20.37 -0.95
CA SER A 16 7.44 -19.13 -0.96
C SER A 16 7.38 -18.46 -2.33
N HIS A 17 6.80 -17.27 -2.35
CA HIS A 17 6.49 -16.55 -3.58
C HIS A 17 6.94 -15.10 -3.47
N MET A 18 7.38 -14.52 -4.58
CA MET A 18 7.73 -13.11 -4.69
C MET A 18 7.08 -12.52 -5.95
N ALA A 19 6.67 -11.28 -5.88
CA ALA A 19 6.28 -10.50 -7.04
C ALA A 19 7.03 -9.17 -7.04
N LEU A 20 7.52 -8.78 -8.21
CA LEU A 20 8.07 -7.46 -8.47
C LEU A 20 7.10 -6.71 -9.36
N SER A 21 6.81 -5.47 -9.04
CA SER A 21 5.98 -4.62 -9.90
C SER A 21 6.59 -3.23 -10.03
N PHE A 22 6.33 -2.61 -11.17
CA PHE A 22 6.60 -1.20 -11.40
C PHE A 22 5.27 -0.51 -11.70
N ASN A 23 4.84 0.37 -10.80
CA ASN A 23 3.54 1.01 -10.91
C ASN A 23 3.72 2.49 -11.22
N VAL A 24 2.80 3.06 -11.99
CA VAL A 24 2.87 4.45 -12.46
C VAL A 24 1.54 5.14 -12.27
N TRP A 25 1.56 6.31 -11.64
CA TRP A 25 0.47 7.27 -11.64
C TRP A 25 0.78 8.40 -12.61
N ALA A 26 -0.06 8.57 -13.63
CA ALA A 26 0.04 9.66 -14.59
C ALA A 26 -0.85 10.84 -14.15
N PRO A 27 -0.42 12.09 -14.35
CA PRO A 27 -1.16 13.29 -13.95
C PRO A 27 -2.31 13.62 -14.93
N THR A 28 -3.23 12.67 -15.15
CA THR A 28 -4.32 12.80 -16.12
C THR A 28 -5.64 13.32 -15.51
N GLY A 29 -5.68 13.50 -14.19
CA GLY A 29 -6.85 14.09 -13.51
C GLY A 29 -6.86 15.62 -13.64
N LYS A 30 -8.05 16.21 -13.46
CA LYS A 30 -8.18 17.67 -13.38
C LYS A 30 -7.35 18.20 -12.20
N TYR A 31 -6.66 19.31 -12.44
CA TYR A 31 -5.87 20.01 -11.43
C TYR A 31 -6.07 21.52 -11.55
N ASN A 32 -6.24 22.18 -10.42
CA ASN A 32 -6.24 23.64 -10.30
C ASN A 32 -5.46 24.03 -9.04
N ALA A 33 -4.41 24.83 -9.19
CA ALA A 33 -3.54 25.22 -8.08
C ALA A 33 -4.24 26.05 -6.99
N ASN A 34 -5.41 26.64 -7.30
CA ASN A 34 -6.21 27.43 -6.36
C ASN A 34 -7.26 26.59 -5.59
N ASP A 35 -7.45 25.33 -5.96
CA ASP A 35 -8.41 24.47 -5.27
C ASP A 35 -7.73 23.79 -4.06
N MET A 36 -8.44 23.72 -2.93
CA MET A 36 -7.95 23.04 -1.71
C MET A 36 -7.80 21.53 -1.89
N ALA A 37 -8.58 20.92 -2.78
CA ALA A 37 -8.52 19.49 -3.08
C ALA A 37 -8.56 19.27 -4.59
N ASN A 38 -7.69 18.41 -5.07
CA ASN A 38 -7.57 18.06 -6.47
C ASN A 38 -7.64 16.55 -6.69
N PRO A 39 -8.31 16.07 -7.77
CA PRO A 39 -8.29 14.65 -8.15
C PRO A 39 -6.92 14.15 -8.61
N SER A 40 -5.98 15.05 -8.91
CA SER A 40 -4.63 14.74 -9.38
C SER A 40 -3.60 15.53 -8.58
N LEU A 41 -2.44 14.93 -8.33
CA LEU A 41 -1.28 15.61 -7.76
C LEU A 41 -0.51 16.46 -8.79
N ASN A 42 -0.92 16.40 -10.06
CA ASN A 42 -0.27 17.10 -11.19
C ASN A 42 1.22 16.78 -11.34
N ASN A 43 1.60 15.56 -10.97
CA ASN A 43 2.95 15.02 -11.18
C ASN A 43 2.87 13.53 -11.56
N TRP A 44 3.94 13.01 -12.14
CA TRP A 44 4.13 11.60 -12.30
C TRP A 44 4.62 10.99 -11.00
N THR A 45 4.11 9.80 -10.68
CA THR A 45 4.61 9.01 -9.57
C THR A 45 5.02 7.64 -10.08
N PHE A 46 6.24 7.21 -9.76
CA PHE A 46 6.82 5.92 -10.12
C PHE A 46 7.06 5.09 -8.87
N ILE A 47 6.56 3.85 -8.86
CA ILE A 47 6.55 3.01 -7.66
C ILE A 47 7.11 1.63 -7.99
N PRO A 48 8.43 1.41 -7.93
CA PRO A 48 8.98 0.07 -7.82
C PRO A 48 8.52 -0.55 -6.50
N GLN A 49 8.04 -1.80 -6.56
CA GLN A 49 7.44 -2.50 -5.42
C GLN A 49 7.83 -3.97 -5.45
N VAL A 50 8.06 -4.55 -4.28
CA VAL A 50 8.24 -5.97 -4.06
C VAL A 50 7.16 -6.46 -3.10
N ALA A 51 6.58 -7.62 -3.41
CA ALA A 51 5.72 -8.38 -2.53
C ALA A 51 6.35 -9.75 -2.28
N TYR A 52 6.23 -10.24 -1.07
CA TYR A 52 6.72 -11.56 -0.68
C TYR A 52 5.69 -12.26 0.19
N THR A 53 5.44 -13.53 -0.11
CA THR A 53 4.56 -14.41 0.67
C THR A 53 5.32 -15.64 1.11
N LYS A 54 5.21 -15.97 2.40
CA LYS A 54 5.66 -17.24 2.98
C LYS A 54 4.53 -17.93 3.70
N ILE A 55 4.27 -19.18 3.32
CA ILE A 55 3.29 -20.06 3.96
C ILE A 55 4.04 -21.09 4.80
N PHE A 56 3.54 -21.38 5.99
CA PHE A 56 4.02 -22.39 6.92
C PHE A 56 2.91 -23.44 7.10
N PRO A 57 2.85 -24.48 6.25
CA PRO A 57 1.71 -25.42 6.21
C PRO A 57 1.46 -26.14 7.53
N GLU A 58 2.50 -26.57 8.23
CA GLU A 58 2.40 -27.28 9.50
C GLU A 58 1.72 -26.46 10.59
N SER A 59 2.04 -25.17 10.65
CA SER A 59 1.43 -24.27 11.62
C SER A 59 0.14 -23.61 11.10
N GLY A 60 -0.14 -23.71 9.79
CA GLY A 60 -1.20 -22.93 9.14
C GLY A 60 -1.00 -21.42 9.24
N PHE A 61 0.25 -20.94 9.39
CA PHE A 61 0.58 -19.53 9.43
C PHE A 61 1.00 -19.03 8.04
N GLN A 62 0.68 -17.79 7.72
CA GLN A 62 1.14 -17.11 6.51
C GLN A 62 1.68 -15.73 6.88
N LEU A 63 2.81 -15.38 6.27
CA LEU A 63 3.42 -14.06 6.32
C LEU A 63 3.40 -13.46 4.91
N ASP A 64 2.83 -12.27 4.80
CA ASP A 64 2.83 -11.47 3.58
C ASP A 64 3.54 -10.15 3.87
N THR A 65 4.38 -9.71 2.94
CA THR A 65 5.08 -8.43 3.03
C THR A 65 5.00 -7.72 1.69
N VAL A 66 4.70 -6.44 1.71
CA VAL A 66 4.77 -5.57 0.53
C VAL A 66 5.59 -4.36 0.89
N ALA A 67 6.59 -4.01 0.07
CA ALA A 67 7.40 -2.81 0.26
C ALA A 67 7.62 -2.10 -1.07
N GLY A 68 7.63 -0.76 -1.06
CA GLY A 68 7.84 0.04 -2.25
C GLY A 68 8.38 1.42 -1.93
N ILE A 69 8.92 2.07 -2.96
CA ILE A 69 9.35 3.46 -2.88
C ILE A 69 8.62 4.24 -3.97
N GLN A 70 8.02 5.36 -3.59
CA GLN A 70 7.34 6.27 -4.51
C GLN A 70 8.28 7.42 -4.85
N PHE A 71 8.55 7.62 -6.14
CA PHE A 71 9.33 8.73 -6.67
C PHE A 71 8.40 9.68 -7.42
N TYR A 72 8.55 10.97 -7.18
CA TYR A 72 7.67 11.99 -7.73
C TYR A 72 8.41 12.94 -8.66
N THR A 73 7.79 13.31 -9.78
CA THR A 73 8.23 14.48 -10.54
C THR A 73 7.73 15.77 -9.89
N ARG A 74 8.24 16.90 -10.33
CA ARG A 74 7.80 18.21 -9.86
C ARG A 74 6.39 18.51 -10.37
N ASN A 75 5.54 19.09 -9.52
CA ASN A 75 4.33 19.78 -9.93
C ASN A 75 4.70 21.19 -10.39
N ASN A 76 4.71 21.39 -11.72
CA ASN A 76 5.15 22.67 -12.31
C ASN A 76 4.20 23.84 -12.03
N ALA A 77 2.94 23.58 -11.66
CA ALA A 77 1.97 24.65 -11.35
C ALA A 77 2.24 25.32 -10.00
N THR A 78 2.88 24.61 -9.06
CA THR A 78 3.17 25.08 -7.70
C THR A 78 4.64 25.09 -7.37
N ASP A 79 5.48 24.64 -8.30
CA ASP A 79 6.92 24.42 -8.11
C ASP A 79 7.24 23.53 -6.90
N TYR A 80 6.34 22.56 -6.62
CA TYR A 80 6.46 21.65 -5.49
C TYR A 80 6.91 20.26 -5.94
N ARG A 81 7.85 19.68 -5.21
CA ARG A 81 8.29 18.30 -5.42
C ARG A 81 8.30 17.54 -4.11
N ASN A 82 7.52 16.47 -4.05
CA ASN A 82 7.56 15.52 -2.95
C ASN A 82 8.89 14.77 -2.94
N ALA A 83 9.45 14.59 -1.76
CA ALA A 83 10.57 13.67 -1.55
C ALA A 83 10.13 12.22 -1.73
N PRO A 84 11.06 11.30 -2.01
CA PRO A 84 10.72 9.89 -2.10
C PRO A 84 10.07 9.38 -0.82
N LEU A 85 9.05 8.52 -0.98
CA LEU A 85 8.26 7.97 0.10
C LEU A 85 8.42 6.44 0.12
N PHE A 86 8.98 5.89 1.18
CA PHE A 86 8.99 4.45 1.45
C PHE A 86 7.68 4.04 2.10
N SER A 87 7.12 2.92 1.67
CA SER A 87 5.97 2.27 2.33
C SER A 87 6.23 0.78 2.48
N MET A 88 5.78 0.21 3.59
CA MET A 88 5.87 -1.22 3.84
C MET A 88 4.68 -1.67 4.68
N ASP A 89 4.07 -2.79 4.26
CA ASP A 89 3.09 -3.54 5.03
C ASP A 89 3.63 -4.95 5.31
N VAL A 90 3.47 -5.41 6.54
CA VAL A 90 3.75 -6.78 6.96
C VAL A 90 2.51 -7.35 7.60
N MET A 91 2.00 -8.45 7.07
CA MET A 91 0.80 -9.11 7.54
C MET A 91 1.12 -10.54 7.94
N GLY A 92 0.87 -10.86 9.21
CA GLY A 92 0.94 -12.24 9.73
C GLY A 92 -0.45 -12.74 10.08
N ARG A 93 -0.85 -13.90 9.53
CA ARG A 93 -2.18 -14.45 9.79
C ARG A 93 -2.15 -15.97 9.97
N LYS A 94 -3.01 -16.47 10.84
CA LYS A 94 -3.32 -17.88 11.02
C LYS A 94 -4.46 -18.24 10.09
N MET A 95 -4.27 -19.27 9.28
CA MET A 95 -5.29 -19.86 8.40
C MET A 95 -5.96 -21.04 9.12
N PHE A 96 -7.30 -21.11 9.07
CA PHE A 96 -8.10 -22.17 9.65
C PHE A 96 -8.71 -23.03 8.55
N SER A 97 -9.06 -24.28 8.87
CA SER A 97 -9.60 -25.23 7.89
C SER A 97 -10.96 -24.85 7.29
N ASN A 98 -11.70 -23.94 7.93
CA ASN A 98 -13.00 -23.46 7.46
C ASN A 98 -12.92 -22.31 6.45
N GLY A 99 -11.71 -21.96 5.98
CA GLY A 99 -11.47 -20.85 5.05
C GLY A 99 -11.31 -19.47 5.70
N VAL A 100 -11.50 -19.35 7.01
CA VAL A 100 -11.23 -18.12 7.76
C VAL A 100 -9.74 -17.99 8.01
N SER A 101 -9.21 -16.77 7.96
CA SER A 101 -7.89 -16.44 8.50
C SER A 101 -7.99 -15.20 9.37
N ALA A 102 -7.19 -15.15 10.44
CA ALA A 102 -7.14 -14.01 11.34
C ALA A 102 -5.69 -13.68 11.70
N GLY A 103 -5.39 -12.40 11.89
CA GLY A 103 -4.04 -11.97 12.19
C GLY A 103 -3.90 -10.48 12.43
N LEU A 104 -2.68 -10.01 12.27
CA LEU A 104 -2.32 -8.61 12.41
C LEU A 104 -1.63 -8.09 11.14
N ILE A 105 -1.79 -6.81 10.89
CA ILE A 105 -1.08 -6.06 9.87
C ILE A 105 -0.37 -4.88 10.52
N LEU A 106 0.92 -4.73 10.25
CA LEU A 106 1.76 -3.59 10.58
C LEU A 106 2.09 -2.85 9.29
N GLY A 107 1.77 -1.58 9.22
CA GLY A 107 2.09 -0.71 8.09
C GLY A 107 2.96 0.47 8.51
N THR A 108 3.77 0.96 7.59
CA THR A 108 4.52 2.20 7.76
C THR A 108 4.66 2.98 6.47
N ILE A 109 4.66 4.29 6.61
CA ILE A 109 5.03 5.22 5.55
C ILE A 109 6.14 6.12 6.10
N GLN A 110 7.26 6.21 5.37
CA GLN A 110 8.43 6.99 5.77
C GLN A 110 8.87 7.87 4.60
N GLN A 111 8.77 9.17 4.77
CA GLN A 111 9.35 10.11 3.80
C GLN A 111 10.87 10.14 3.96
N LEU A 112 11.60 9.82 2.87
CA LEU A 112 13.04 9.59 2.89
C LEU A 112 13.86 10.88 2.86
N GLY A 113 13.25 12.01 2.53
CA GLY A 113 13.89 13.32 2.49
C GLY A 113 12.90 14.45 2.78
N SER A 114 13.33 15.67 2.67
CA SER A 114 12.48 16.85 2.72
C SER A 114 11.87 17.12 1.35
N ASP A 115 10.61 17.54 1.32
CA ASP A 115 10.01 18.11 0.12
C ASP A 115 10.75 19.38 -0.29
N SER A 116 10.60 19.80 -1.52
CA SER A 116 11.26 21.00 -2.06
C SER A 116 10.28 21.91 -2.80
N GLY A 117 10.61 23.20 -2.82
CA GLY A 117 9.82 24.27 -3.43
C GLY A 117 9.30 25.28 -2.42
N PRO A 118 8.75 26.42 -2.86
CA PRO A 118 8.44 27.57 -1.99
C PRO A 118 7.50 27.25 -0.83
N THR A 119 6.56 26.32 -1.02
CA THR A 119 5.66 25.88 0.07
C THR A 119 6.37 24.93 1.03
N ALA A 120 7.18 24.01 0.51
CA ALA A 120 7.95 23.10 1.34
C ALA A 120 8.95 23.83 2.23
N ASP A 121 9.62 24.85 1.70
CA ASP A 121 10.61 25.66 2.44
C ASP A 121 9.96 26.36 3.64
N ARG A 122 8.73 26.86 3.49
CA ARG A 122 7.93 27.47 4.59
C ARG A 122 7.53 26.46 5.67
N LEU A 123 7.48 25.17 5.34
CA LEU A 123 7.09 24.06 6.22
C LEU A 123 8.30 23.24 6.69
N ASN A 124 9.53 23.75 6.54
CA ASN A 124 10.77 23.03 6.85
C ASN A 124 10.86 21.65 6.18
N GLY A 125 10.41 21.57 4.90
CA GLY A 125 10.45 20.36 4.10
C GLY A 125 9.39 19.31 4.44
N PHE A 126 8.52 19.56 5.42
CA PHE A 126 7.35 18.77 5.79
C PHE A 126 7.59 17.24 5.83
N LYS A 127 8.75 16.81 6.33
CA LYS A 127 9.13 15.39 6.37
C LYS A 127 8.21 14.61 7.29
N GLY A 128 7.43 13.70 6.70
CA GLY A 128 6.40 12.92 7.38
C GLY A 128 6.74 11.45 7.55
N ARG A 129 6.19 10.85 8.60
CA ARG A 129 6.23 9.41 8.85
C ARG A 129 5.01 8.96 9.64
N ASP A 130 4.61 7.71 9.45
CA ASP A 130 3.60 7.08 10.29
C ASP A 130 3.86 5.58 10.47
N TRP A 131 3.23 5.03 11.49
CA TRP A 131 3.10 3.62 11.77
C TRP A 131 1.65 3.31 12.12
N ALA A 132 1.15 2.20 11.59
CA ALA A 132 -0.19 1.72 11.86
C ALA A 132 -0.15 0.22 12.16
N LEU A 133 -0.96 -0.23 13.10
CA LEU A 133 -1.05 -1.63 13.50
C LEU A 133 -2.50 -1.98 13.80
N GLY A 134 -2.98 -3.09 13.27
CA GLY A 134 -4.34 -3.52 13.57
C GLY A 134 -4.66 -4.93 13.14
N PRO A 135 -5.86 -5.42 13.52
CA PRO A 135 -6.33 -6.76 13.16
C PRO A 135 -6.78 -6.84 11.70
N ILE A 136 -6.67 -8.04 11.17
CA ILE A 136 -7.22 -8.44 9.88
C ILE A 136 -7.92 -9.79 10.02
N VAL A 137 -9.07 -9.92 9.36
CA VAL A 137 -9.79 -11.18 9.18
C VAL A 137 -10.09 -11.34 7.69
N THR A 138 -9.85 -12.53 7.15
CA THR A 138 -10.21 -12.88 5.78
C THR A 138 -11.02 -14.17 5.73
N TYR A 139 -11.77 -14.32 4.66
CA TYR A 139 -12.50 -15.55 4.37
C TYR A 139 -12.32 -15.89 2.90
N ASP A 140 -11.75 -17.07 2.63
CA ASP A 140 -11.49 -17.58 1.31
C ASP A 140 -12.31 -18.85 1.06
N ARG A 141 -13.05 -18.89 -0.06
CA ARG A 141 -13.87 -20.03 -0.43
C ARG A 141 -13.72 -20.35 -1.91
N LYS A 142 -13.42 -21.62 -2.19
CA LYS A 142 -13.54 -22.16 -3.54
C LYS A 142 -15.02 -22.43 -3.83
N LEU A 143 -15.51 -21.92 -4.93
CA LEU A 143 -16.84 -22.12 -5.46
C LEU A 143 -16.81 -23.18 -6.57
N ALA A 144 -17.98 -23.57 -7.09
CA ALA A 144 -18.05 -24.43 -8.27
C ALA A 144 -17.40 -23.76 -9.50
N ASP A 145 -17.05 -24.56 -10.52
CA ASP A 145 -16.54 -24.11 -11.82
C ASP A 145 -15.27 -23.27 -11.73
N LYS A 146 -14.33 -23.64 -10.87
CA LYS A 146 -13.03 -22.96 -10.65
C LYS A 146 -13.14 -21.52 -10.15
N ARG A 147 -14.32 -21.08 -9.76
CA ARG A 147 -14.55 -19.77 -9.13
C ARG A 147 -14.03 -19.73 -7.71
N SER A 148 -13.62 -18.56 -7.26
CA SER A 148 -13.25 -18.34 -5.86
C SER A 148 -13.76 -17.00 -5.35
N LEU A 149 -14.15 -16.98 -4.08
CA LEU A 149 -14.56 -15.79 -3.35
C LEU A 149 -13.55 -15.53 -2.24
N SER A 150 -13.02 -14.31 -2.18
CA SER A 150 -12.18 -13.83 -1.09
C SER A 150 -12.81 -12.58 -0.50
N LEU A 151 -13.05 -12.60 0.81
CA LEU A 151 -13.52 -11.46 1.59
C LEU A 151 -12.44 -11.05 2.59
N GLY A 152 -12.30 -9.76 2.83
CA GLY A 152 -11.34 -9.24 3.81
C GLY A 152 -11.91 -8.06 4.57
N LEU A 153 -11.64 -8.01 5.87
CA LEU A 153 -11.92 -6.87 6.74
C LEU A 153 -10.67 -6.57 7.56
N ARG A 154 -10.23 -5.32 7.54
CA ARG A 154 -9.12 -4.86 8.38
C ARG A 154 -9.44 -3.52 9.02
N TRP A 155 -8.99 -3.36 10.26
CA TRP A 155 -8.99 -2.08 10.97
C TRP A 155 -7.55 -1.77 11.35
N VAL A 156 -7.00 -0.70 10.79
CA VAL A 156 -5.57 -0.39 10.90
C VAL A 156 -5.41 1.05 11.38
N PRO A 157 -5.60 1.30 12.69
CA PRO A 157 -5.39 2.62 13.27
C PRO A 157 -3.91 3.02 13.24
N THR A 158 -3.65 4.31 13.11
CA THR A 158 -2.33 4.90 13.28
C THR A 158 -1.94 4.81 14.76
N ILE A 159 -0.74 4.29 15.05
CA ILE A 159 -0.19 4.18 16.40
C ILE A 159 0.90 5.23 16.68
N SER A 160 1.47 5.82 15.62
CA SER A 160 2.43 6.92 15.73
C SER A 160 2.47 7.68 14.41
N SER A 161 2.43 9.01 14.46
CA SER A 161 2.55 9.87 13.28
C SER A 161 3.39 11.11 13.56
N THR A 162 4.03 11.64 12.53
CA THR A 162 4.73 12.92 12.53
C THR A 162 4.50 13.57 11.19
N ASN A 163 3.97 14.80 11.15
CA ASN A 163 3.65 15.54 9.94
C ASN A 163 2.77 14.74 8.95
N ARG A 164 1.89 13.89 9.45
CA ARG A 164 0.90 13.13 8.69
C ARG A 164 -0.42 13.09 9.46
N LEU A 165 -1.50 12.87 8.73
CA LEU A 165 -2.81 12.71 9.34
C LEU A 165 -2.83 11.45 10.21
N ASP A 166 -3.23 11.62 11.44
CA ASP A 166 -3.51 10.53 12.37
C ASP A 166 -4.92 10.01 12.14
N SER A 167 -5.11 8.70 12.08
CA SER A 167 -6.42 8.08 11.89
C SER A 167 -6.60 6.88 12.81
N SER A 168 -7.53 7.00 13.73
CA SER A 168 -7.97 5.90 14.60
C SER A 168 -9.04 5.01 13.98
N SER A 169 -9.63 5.43 12.84
CA SER A 169 -10.84 4.84 12.27
C SER A 169 -10.65 4.25 10.88
N THR A 170 -9.41 3.96 10.46
CA THR A 170 -9.16 3.38 9.15
C THR A 170 -9.66 1.94 9.09
N VAL A 171 -10.81 1.73 8.47
CA VAL A 171 -11.40 0.42 8.21
C VAL A 171 -11.46 0.18 6.70
N MET A 172 -11.05 -1.00 6.25
CA MET A 172 -11.16 -1.41 4.86
C MET A 172 -11.84 -2.77 4.76
N ALA A 173 -12.87 -2.84 3.91
CA ALA A 173 -13.49 -4.09 3.49
C ALA A 173 -13.15 -4.35 2.02
N THR A 174 -12.82 -5.59 1.69
CA THR A 174 -12.53 -6.05 0.32
C THR A 174 -13.36 -7.25 -0.02
N ALA A 175 -13.79 -7.35 -1.27
CA ALA A 175 -14.43 -8.54 -1.83
C ALA A 175 -13.86 -8.78 -3.22
N THR A 176 -13.37 -9.99 -3.49
CA THR A 176 -12.83 -10.41 -4.78
C THR A 176 -13.54 -11.68 -5.20
N LEU A 177 -14.10 -11.67 -6.41
CA LEU A 177 -14.67 -12.84 -7.06
C LEU A 177 -13.86 -13.13 -8.32
N VAL A 178 -13.33 -14.35 -8.40
CA VAL A 178 -12.66 -14.88 -9.60
C VAL A 178 -13.60 -15.87 -10.26
N PHE A 179 -13.79 -15.75 -11.59
CA PHE A 179 -14.67 -16.58 -12.41
C PHE A 179 -14.00 -16.98 -13.71
#